data_3b97b9b2ff4e0772563cce21df6f544b
#
_entry.id   3b97b9b2ff4e0772563cce21df6f544b
#
_cell.length_a   1.000
_cell.length_b   1.000
_cell.length_c   1.000
_cell.angle_alpha   90.00
_cell.angle_beta   90.00
_cell.angle_gamma   90.00
#
_symmetry.space_group_name_H-M   'P 1'
#
loop_
_entity.id
_entity.type
_entity.pdbx_description
1 polymer ?
#
loop_
_entity_poly.entity_id
_entity_poly.type
_entity_poly.pdbx_seq_one_letter_code
_entity_poly.pdbx_strand_id
1 'polypeptide(L)'
;MRLKLVYIYSFVVTLLYLLTACTDGIEASSDSNGQGEGKEIPVSIMPKLVAGDENEVSQLRVIIFSTRTSNPYGPKVLVSNQLIDVNEDYVAITYIGYNDIYVIGNEPVDLSGINSPEELKNIQMNTESSLSASKFVFFRQLLNVNVRSKNEIYPEGASAPVSKLEIKLQRVIAKLSVKFDLSTEICENGTPTGEFVNLESMELLRIPKYSYLASCKYRIEEGFLDNRVFSLENSSAEQNHFTWSSGDIYLPEYLPMDEIYRMVLRIKGTSRGITRIYTLPIGDAMNSIDSHSTEWNITRNRHYSLNIKAITGYGEESLEVKSNVSGWSEVNVPIEITGASFLAVNKKTVEVKSLRFYSYVRFACNAPVEVKLPDEVTIGNQLQMTIEYDDATKKSGRVGFRRGNWNTGNCLLYTSPSPR
;
A
#
# COMPACT_ATOMS: atom_id res chain seq x y z
N MET A 1 -30.62 -50.40 -30.80
CA MET A 1 -30.72 -49.04 -31.34
C MET A 1 -31.25 -48.01 -30.35
N ARG A 2 -31.84 -48.38 -29.20
CA ARG A 2 -32.39 -47.42 -28.18
C ARG A 2 -31.39 -46.87 -27.19
N LEU A 3 -30.25 -47.51 -26.96
CA LEU A 3 -29.25 -47.03 -25.98
C LEU A 3 -28.43 -45.81 -26.48
N LYS A 4 -28.21 -45.68 -27.76
CA LYS A 4 -27.44 -44.55 -28.33
C LYS A 4 -28.20 -43.21 -28.29
N LEU A 5 -29.52 -43.27 -28.31
CA LEU A 5 -30.36 -42.06 -28.29
C LEU A 5 -30.37 -41.41 -26.88
N VAL A 6 -30.34 -42.20 -25.82
CA VAL A 6 -30.32 -41.71 -24.43
C VAL A 6 -28.99 -40.99 -24.12
N TYR A 7 -27.87 -41.48 -24.61
CA TYR A 7 -26.55 -40.83 -24.43
C TYR A 7 -26.46 -39.50 -25.20
N ILE A 8 -27.04 -39.40 -26.37
CA ILE A 8 -27.06 -38.14 -27.14
C ILE A 8 -27.96 -37.12 -26.45
N TYR A 9 -29.10 -37.52 -25.91
CA TYR A 9 -29.99 -36.60 -25.17
C TYR A 9 -29.35 -36.12 -23.85
N SER A 10 -28.68 -36.99 -23.11
CA SER A 10 -27.95 -36.65 -21.90
C SER A 10 -26.79 -35.68 -22.21
N PHE A 11 -26.06 -35.92 -23.30
CA PHE A 11 -24.96 -35.04 -23.70
C PHE A 11 -25.44 -33.64 -24.18
N VAL A 12 -26.54 -33.59 -24.91
CA VAL A 12 -27.14 -32.32 -25.36
C VAL A 12 -27.72 -31.53 -24.20
N VAL A 13 -28.36 -32.17 -23.21
CA VAL A 13 -28.88 -31.51 -22.01
C VAL A 13 -27.72 -30.99 -21.14
N THR A 14 -26.64 -31.77 -20.98
CA THR A 14 -25.45 -31.32 -20.22
C THR A 14 -24.70 -30.19 -20.95
N LEU A 15 -24.64 -30.21 -22.27
CA LEU A 15 -24.05 -29.14 -23.07
C LEU A 15 -24.92 -27.85 -23.04
N LEU A 16 -26.25 -27.97 -23.00
CA LEU A 16 -27.14 -26.83 -22.81
C LEU A 16 -26.96 -26.20 -21.40
N TYR A 17 -26.78 -27.02 -20.35
CA TYR A 17 -26.50 -26.51 -18.99
C TYR A 17 -25.13 -25.83 -18.89
N LEU A 18 -24.12 -26.27 -19.64
CA LEU A 18 -22.81 -25.62 -19.70
C LEU A 18 -22.81 -24.31 -20.50
N LEU A 19 -23.77 -24.14 -21.44
CA LEU A 19 -23.90 -22.90 -22.22
C LEU A 19 -24.71 -21.82 -21.48
N THR A 20 -25.48 -22.18 -20.43
CA THR A 20 -26.21 -21.21 -19.60
C THR A 20 -25.38 -20.70 -18.42
N ALA A 21 -24.19 -21.26 -18.16
CA ALA A 21 -23.31 -20.84 -17.06
C ALA A 21 -22.36 -19.68 -17.41
N CYS A 22 -22.44 -19.11 -18.61
CA CYS A 22 -21.61 -17.97 -19.03
C CYS A 22 -22.44 -16.81 -19.56
N THR A 23 -23.57 -16.51 -18.92
CA THR A 23 -24.15 -15.17 -19.02
C THR A 23 -23.90 -14.46 -17.71
N ASP A 24 -22.79 -13.71 -17.63
CA ASP A 24 -22.67 -12.59 -16.71
C ASP A 24 -23.70 -11.51 -17.11
N GLY A 25 -24.97 -11.89 -17.04
CA GLY A 25 -26.08 -10.99 -17.02
C GLY A 25 -26.18 -10.43 -15.61
N ILE A 26 -25.64 -9.24 -15.39
CA ILE A 26 -26.09 -8.41 -14.27
C ILE A 26 -27.54 -8.05 -14.61
N GLU A 27 -28.46 -8.92 -14.21
CA GLU A 27 -29.88 -8.56 -14.14
C GLU A 27 -30.00 -7.51 -13.04
N ALA A 28 -30.32 -6.29 -13.45
CA ALA A 28 -30.84 -5.29 -12.55
C ALA A 28 -32.21 -5.80 -12.08
N SER A 29 -32.25 -6.51 -10.95
CA SER A 29 -33.50 -6.84 -10.28
C SER A 29 -34.08 -5.52 -9.74
N SER A 30 -35.14 -5.07 -10.36
CA SER A 30 -36.05 -4.06 -9.85
C SER A 30 -36.92 -4.69 -8.75
N ASP A 31 -36.37 -4.92 -7.57
CA ASP A 31 -37.14 -5.23 -6.39
C ASP A 31 -37.21 -4.04 -5.45
N SER A 32 -38.36 -3.41 -5.50
CA SER A 32 -38.82 -2.40 -4.58
C SER A 32 -39.10 -3.01 -3.21
N ASN A 33 -38.11 -3.17 -2.36
CA ASN A 33 -38.15 -3.24 -0.89
C ASN A 33 -36.81 -3.66 -0.23
N GLY A 34 -35.72 -3.83 -0.95
CA GLY A 34 -34.39 -4.07 -0.42
C GLY A 34 -33.63 -2.74 -0.27
N GLN A 35 -33.05 -2.50 0.86
CA GLN A 35 -32.10 -1.42 1.08
C GLN A 35 -31.01 -1.50 0.00
N GLY A 36 -30.98 -0.60 -0.92
CA GLY A 36 -30.00 -0.21 -1.96
C GLY A 36 -28.70 -1.00 -2.18
N GLU A 37 -28.68 -2.29 -1.83
CA GLU A 37 -27.55 -3.19 -2.01
C GLU A 37 -27.14 -3.25 -3.49
N GLY A 38 -25.84 -3.15 -3.74
CA GLY A 38 -25.31 -3.16 -5.10
C GLY A 38 -25.47 -1.84 -5.88
N LYS A 39 -26.02 -0.78 -5.27
CA LYS A 39 -26.11 0.54 -5.91
C LYS A 39 -24.76 1.23 -5.91
N GLU A 40 -24.40 1.80 -7.05
CA GLU A 40 -23.17 2.56 -7.22
C GLU A 40 -23.23 3.92 -6.50
N ILE A 41 -22.14 4.27 -5.82
CA ILE A 41 -21.97 5.57 -5.17
C ILE A 41 -20.61 6.15 -5.56
N PRO A 42 -20.54 7.44 -5.95
CA PRO A 42 -19.29 8.12 -6.18
C PRO A 42 -18.59 8.45 -4.85
N VAL A 43 -17.28 8.21 -4.80
CA VAL A 43 -16.39 8.56 -3.71
C VAL A 43 -15.36 9.53 -4.23
N SER A 44 -15.33 10.75 -3.69
CA SER A 44 -14.30 11.73 -4.02
C SER A 44 -13.08 11.56 -3.12
N ILE A 45 -11.92 11.57 -3.74
CA ILE A 45 -10.62 11.47 -3.08
C ILE A 45 -9.87 12.75 -3.42
N MET A 46 -9.66 13.59 -2.41
CA MET A 46 -8.92 14.84 -2.57
C MET A 46 -7.57 14.70 -1.89
N PRO A 47 -6.50 14.34 -2.62
CA PRO A 47 -5.18 14.25 -2.03
C PRO A 47 -4.70 15.65 -1.65
N LYS A 48 -4.45 15.88 -0.36
CA LYS A 48 -3.69 17.03 0.08
C LYS A 48 -2.23 16.67 0.16
N LEU A 49 -1.44 17.25 -0.74
CA LEU A 49 0.01 17.19 -0.66
C LEU A 49 0.51 17.83 0.64
N VAL A 50 1.32 17.09 1.37
CA VAL A 50 2.25 17.65 2.33
C VAL A 50 3.59 17.74 1.61
N ALA A 51 4.00 18.94 1.27
CA ALA A 51 5.31 19.20 0.69
C ALA A 51 6.40 19.03 1.76
N GLY A 52 7.45 18.30 1.45
CA GLY A 52 8.63 18.10 2.29
C GLY A 52 9.37 16.84 1.86
N ASP A 53 10.69 16.85 1.86
CA ASP A 53 11.54 15.82 1.25
C ASP A 53 11.18 14.38 1.62
N GLU A 54 10.87 14.10 2.90
CA GLU A 54 10.48 12.76 3.37
C GLU A 54 8.97 12.47 3.25
N ASN A 55 8.13 13.47 2.97
CA ASN A 55 6.67 13.38 2.93
C ASN A 55 6.12 13.50 1.51
N GLU A 56 6.97 13.58 0.50
CA GLU A 56 6.53 13.80 -0.86
C GLU A 56 5.75 12.62 -1.41
N VAL A 57 4.48 12.85 -1.70
CA VAL A 57 3.61 11.93 -2.45
C VAL A 57 3.32 12.59 -3.79
N SER A 58 3.83 12.03 -4.87
CA SER A 58 3.66 12.57 -6.23
C SER A 58 2.51 11.93 -6.98
N GLN A 59 2.14 10.71 -6.60
CA GLN A 59 1.04 9.96 -7.21
C GLN A 59 0.36 9.08 -6.16
N LEU A 60 -0.92 8.84 -6.33
CA LEU A 60 -1.72 7.95 -5.51
C LEU A 60 -2.37 6.88 -6.37
N ARG A 61 -2.23 5.63 -5.95
CA ARG A 61 -3.09 4.56 -6.45
C ARG A 61 -4.20 4.30 -5.44
N VAL A 62 -5.41 4.23 -5.95
CA VAL A 62 -6.59 3.88 -5.17
C VAL A 62 -7.20 2.61 -5.72
N ILE A 63 -7.28 1.59 -4.86
CA ILE A 63 -7.86 0.29 -5.20
C ILE A 63 -9.03 0.05 -4.26
N ILE A 64 -10.20 -0.24 -4.81
CA ILE A 64 -11.41 -0.50 -4.04
C ILE A 64 -11.96 -1.87 -4.44
N PHE A 65 -12.14 -2.73 -3.44
CA PHE A 65 -12.87 -3.98 -3.56
C PHE A 65 -14.17 -3.87 -2.79
N SER A 66 -15.26 -4.41 -3.33
CA SER A 66 -16.58 -4.37 -2.70
C SER A 66 -17.24 -5.74 -2.67
N THR A 67 -17.95 -6.04 -1.60
CA THR A 67 -18.87 -7.18 -1.56
C THR A 67 -20.17 -6.91 -2.33
N ARG A 68 -20.47 -5.64 -2.59
CA ARG A 68 -21.74 -5.15 -3.18
C ARG A 68 -22.99 -5.57 -2.39
N THR A 69 -22.80 -6.03 -1.17
CA THR A 69 -23.87 -6.53 -0.29
C THR A 69 -23.62 -6.08 1.14
N SER A 70 -24.63 -6.24 2.00
CA SER A 70 -24.53 -6.00 3.44
C SER A 70 -23.78 -7.11 4.20
N ASN A 71 -23.27 -8.13 3.50
CA ASN A 71 -22.46 -9.20 4.10
C ASN A 71 -20.95 -8.85 4.03
N PRO A 72 -20.27 -8.57 5.17
CA PRO A 72 -18.85 -8.25 5.20
C PRO A 72 -17.95 -9.42 4.78
N TYR A 73 -18.44 -10.64 4.83
CA TYR A 73 -17.73 -11.87 4.51
C TYR A 73 -18.00 -12.37 3.08
N GLY A 74 -18.77 -11.60 2.30
CA GLY A 74 -19.03 -11.90 0.89
C GLY A 74 -17.75 -11.81 0.05
N PRO A 75 -17.76 -12.38 -1.17
CA PRO A 75 -16.64 -12.26 -2.09
C PRO A 75 -16.42 -10.79 -2.45
N LYS A 76 -15.18 -10.33 -2.34
CA LYS A 76 -14.80 -8.95 -2.66
C LYS A 76 -14.33 -8.88 -4.10
N VAL A 77 -15.02 -8.07 -4.89
CA VAL A 77 -14.77 -7.87 -6.33
C VAL A 77 -14.11 -6.51 -6.52
N LEU A 78 -13.14 -6.44 -7.42
CA LEU A 78 -12.52 -5.17 -7.81
C LEU A 78 -13.56 -4.23 -8.40
N VAL A 79 -13.64 -3.02 -7.84
CA VAL A 79 -14.53 -1.95 -8.29
C VAL A 79 -13.76 -0.83 -8.96
N SER A 80 -12.63 -0.44 -8.37
CA SER A 80 -11.79 0.62 -8.88
C SER A 80 -10.33 0.28 -8.65
N ASN A 81 -9.48 0.51 -9.66
CA ASN A 81 -8.02 0.45 -9.56
C ASN A 81 -7.46 1.56 -10.45
N GLN A 82 -7.11 2.70 -9.84
CA GLN A 82 -6.70 3.86 -10.60
C GLN A 82 -5.50 4.57 -9.98
N LEU A 83 -4.58 4.99 -10.84
CA LEU A 83 -3.48 5.86 -10.51
C LEU A 83 -3.91 7.30 -10.74
N ILE A 84 -3.70 8.14 -9.74
CA ILE A 84 -4.14 9.54 -9.69
C ILE A 84 -2.92 10.41 -9.52
N ASP A 85 -2.84 11.50 -10.27
CA ASP A 85 -1.89 12.58 -9.96
C ASP A 85 -2.41 13.33 -8.72
N VAL A 86 -1.52 13.63 -7.78
CA VAL A 86 -1.87 14.31 -6.52
C VAL A 86 -2.40 15.73 -6.69
N ASN A 87 -2.24 16.31 -7.88
CA ASN A 87 -2.76 17.63 -8.20
C ASN A 87 -4.17 17.58 -8.81
N GLU A 88 -4.74 16.39 -8.97
CA GLU A 88 -6.07 16.19 -9.56
C GLU A 88 -7.09 15.77 -8.51
N ASP A 89 -8.22 16.45 -8.48
CA ASP A 89 -9.41 15.96 -7.78
C ASP A 89 -9.89 14.69 -8.47
N TYR A 90 -10.02 13.61 -7.71
CA TYR A 90 -10.42 12.33 -8.24
C TYR A 90 -11.68 11.80 -7.58
N VAL A 91 -12.57 11.26 -8.41
CA VAL A 91 -13.80 10.61 -7.96
C VAL A 91 -13.79 9.15 -8.38
N ALA A 92 -13.76 8.24 -7.42
CA ALA A 92 -13.93 6.81 -7.64
C ALA A 92 -15.40 6.43 -7.59
N ILE A 93 -15.76 5.34 -8.26
CA ILE A 93 -17.04 4.67 -8.06
C ILE A 93 -16.86 3.55 -7.06
N THR A 94 -17.75 3.46 -6.09
CA THR A 94 -17.89 2.30 -5.22
C THR A 94 -19.35 1.84 -5.17
N TYR A 95 -19.65 0.86 -4.33
CA TYR A 95 -20.99 0.32 -4.16
C TYR A 95 -21.46 0.46 -2.72
N ILE A 96 -22.78 0.55 -2.53
CA ILE A 96 -23.41 0.33 -1.24
C ILE A 96 -23.05 -1.09 -0.79
N GLY A 97 -22.65 -1.21 0.47
CA GLY A 97 -22.18 -2.46 1.08
C GLY A 97 -20.79 -2.31 1.70
N TYR A 98 -20.15 -3.43 1.96
CA TYR A 98 -18.81 -3.44 2.56
C TYR A 98 -17.72 -3.30 1.52
N ASN A 99 -16.81 -2.37 1.75
CA ASN A 99 -15.73 -2.01 0.86
C ASN A 99 -14.38 -2.10 1.57
N ASP A 100 -13.37 -2.64 0.89
CA ASP A 100 -11.97 -2.51 1.27
C ASP A 100 -11.32 -1.46 0.38
N ILE A 101 -10.78 -0.43 0.99
CA ILE A 101 -10.15 0.69 0.31
C ILE A 101 -8.66 0.65 0.61
N TYR A 102 -7.84 0.58 -0.44
CA TYR A 102 -6.39 0.62 -0.36
C TYR A 102 -5.89 1.89 -1.03
N VAL A 103 -5.04 2.63 -0.34
CA VAL A 103 -4.42 3.84 -0.87
C VAL A 103 -2.91 3.70 -0.78
N ILE A 104 -2.26 3.81 -1.92
CA ILE A 104 -0.82 3.65 -2.08
C ILE A 104 -0.25 4.94 -2.64
N GLY A 105 0.66 5.57 -1.91
CA GLY A 105 1.43 6.71 -2.39
C GLY A 105 2.76 6.26 -2.97
N ASN A 106 3.14 6.80 -4.13
CA ASN A 106 4.39 6.46 -4.81
C ASN A 106 4.55 4.94 -5.01
N GLU A 107 3.63 4.32 -5.76
CA GLU A 107 3.63 2.87 -5.94
C GLU A 107 4.99 2.32 -6.37
N PRO A 108 5.46 1.21 -5.76
CA PRO A 108 6.81 0.68 -6.01
C PRO A 108 6.92 -0.08 -7.34
N VAL A 109 5.81 -0.59 -7.83
CA VAL A 109 5.67 -1.32 -9.10
C VAL A 109 4.31 -1.00 -9.70
N ASP A 110 4.10 -1.27 -10.98
CA ASP A 110 2.78 -1.11 -11.59
C ASP A 110 1.75 -2.07 -10.97
N LEU A 111 0.77 -1.50 -10.29
CA LEU A 111 -0.31 -2.23 -9.63
C LEU A 111 -1.61 -2.26 -10.48
N SER A 112 -1.56 -1.83 -11.75
CA SER A 112 -2.75 -1.79 -12.62
C SER A 112 -3.39 -3.16 -12.86
N GLY A 113 -2.59 -4.23 -12.76
CA GLY A 113 -3.03 -5.61 -12.94
C GLY A 113 -3.64 -6.28 -11.71
N ILE A 114 -3.67 -5.61 -10.56
CA ILE A 114 -4.22 -6.17 -9.31
C ILE A 114 -5.74 -6.34 -9.43
N ASN A 115 -6.21 -7.57 -9.18
CA ASN A 115 -7.62 -7.94 -9.27
C ASN A 115 -8.22 -8.51 -7.98
N SER A 116 -7.37 -8.83 -6.98
CA SER A 116 -7.81 -9.34 -5.69
C SER A 116 -7.04 -8.75 -4.52
N PRO A 117 -7.64 -8.70 -3.30
CA PRO A 117 -6.93 -8.29 -2.10
C PRO A 117 -5.71 -9.17 -1.77
N GLU A 118 -5.77 -10.46 -2.12
CA GLU A 118 -4.70 -11.43 -1.88
C GLU A 118 -3.49 -11.13 -2.77
N GLU A 119 -3.69 -10.76 -4.04
CA GLU A 119 -2.61 -10.33 -4.92
C GLU A 119 -1.90 -9.11 -4.34
N LEU A 120 -2.66 -8.10 -3.86
CA LEU A 120 -2.09 -6.90 -3.25
C LEU A 120 -1.25 -7.21 -2.00
N LYS A 121 -1.71 -8.16 -1.16
CA LYS A 121 -0.98 -8.59 0.05
C LYS A 121 0.34 -9.31 -0.26
N ASN A 122 0.49 -9.85 -1.46
CA ASN A 122 1.68 -10.57 -1.89
C ASN A 122 2.69 -9.71 -2.66
N ILE A 123 2.42 -8.40 -2.82
CA ILE A 123 3.36 -7.50 -3.48
C ILE A 123 4.60 -7.34 -2.62
N GLN A 124 5.71 -7.84 -3.14
CA GLN A 124 7.04 -7.71 -2.54
C GLN A 124 7.75 -6.47 -3.09
N MET A 125 8.52 -5.84 -2.22
CA MET A 125 9.40 -4.73 -2.54
C MET A 125 10.83 -5.13 -2.24
N ASN A 126 11.73 -4.94 -3.19
CA ASN A 126 13.16 -5.13 -2.95
C ASN A 126 13.66 -4.07 -1.97
N THR A 127 14.30 -4.50 -0.88
CA THR A 127 14.75 -3.62 0.20
C THR A 127 15.79 -2.61 -0.30
N GLU A 128 16.79 -3.01 -1.09
CA GLU A 128 17.82 -2.09 -1.56
C GLU A 128 17.25 -0.96 -2.38
N SER A 129 16.35 -1.27 -3.34
CA SER A 129 15.70 -0.26 -4.15
C SER A 129 14.74 0.61 -3.34
N SER A 130 14.04 0.05 -2.36
CA SER A 130 13.11 0.81 -1.52
C SER A 130 13.82 1.79 -0.56
N LEU A 131 14.99 1.40 -0.05
CA LEU A 131 15.78 2.25 0.87
C LEU A 131 16.65 3.29 0.14
N SER A 132 16.94 3.09 -1.15
CA SER A 132 17.67 4.03 -2.00
C SER A 132 16.78 4.92 -2.86
N ALA A 133 15.47 4.72 -2.81
CA ALA A 133 14.51 5.48 -3.58
C ALA A 133 14.52 6.97 -3.18
N SER A 134 14.37 7.85 -4.16
CA SER A 134 14.23 9.29 -3.93
C SER A 134 12.91 9.66 -3.25
N LYS A 135 11.91 8.78 -3.32
CA LYS A 135 10.57 8.96 -2.74
C LYS A 135 10.15 7.69 -2.02
N PHE A 136 9.62 7.86 -0.81
CA PHE A 136 9.12 6.73 -0.04
C PHE A 136 7.78 6.25 -0.54
N VAL A 137 7.55 4.95 -0.41
CA VAL A 137 6.25 4.32 -0.63
C VAL A 137 5.39 4.50 0.61
N PHE A 138 4.14 4.90 0.41
CA PHE A 138 3.14 5.03 1.46
C PHE A 138 2.03 4.03 1.24
N PHE A 139 1.46 3.55 2.32
CA PHE A 139 0.37 2.58 2.28
C PHE A 139 -0.64 2.80 3.40
N ARG A 140 -1.90 2.62 3.08
CA ARG A 140 -2.98 2.48 4.06
C ARG A 140 -4.07 1.60 3.50
N GLN A 141 -4.63 0.77 4.37
CA GLN A 141 -5.84 0.01 4.09
C GLN A 141 -6.94 0.38 5.08
N LEU A 142 -8.15 0.51 4.58
CA LEU A 142 -9.38 0.56 5.36
C LEU A 142 -10.20 -0.65 4.96
N LEU A 143 -10.38 -1.58 5.89
CA LEU A 143 -11.11 -2.83 5.64
C LEU A 143 -12.55 -2.68 6.10
N ASN A 144 -13.46 -3.40 5.46
CA ASN A 144 -14.85 -3.52 5.86
C ASN A 144 -15.57 -2.17 6.08
N VAL A 145 -15.22 -1.15 5.29
CA VAL A 145 -15.93 0.14 5.31
C VAL A 145 -17.34 -0.09 4.80
N ASN A 146 -18.34 0.07 5.66
CA ASN A 146 -19.74 -0.11 5.27
C ASN A 146 -20.30 1.22 4.77
N VAL A 147 -20.58 1.27 3.48
CA VAL A 147 -21.20 2.41 2.80
C VAL A 147 -22.68 2.12 2.63
N ARG A 148 -23.55 2.87 3.30
CA ARG A 148 -25.01 2.74 3.21
C ARG A 148 -25.63 3.81 2.32
N SER A 149 -25.09 4.99 2.37
CA SER A 149 -25.47 6.10 1.51
C SER A 149 -24.31 7.09 1.36
N LYS A 150 -24.52 8.12 0.58
CA LYS A 150 -23.58 9.23 0.34
C LYS A 150 -23.04 9.87 1.65
N ASN A 151 -23.86 9.93 2.71
CA ASN A 151 -23.52 10.57 3.98
C ASN A 151 -23.42 9.58 5.14
N GLU A 152 -23.52 8.29 4.87
CA GLU A 152 -23.54 7.25 5.90
C GLU A 152 -22.45 6.23 5.59
N ILE A 153 -21.23 6.58 5.97
CA ILE A 153 -20.05 5.73 5.86
C ILE A 153 -19.67 5.29 7.28
N TYR A 154 -19.58 4.01 7.48
CA TYR A 154 -19.16 3.42 8.75
C TYR A 154 -17.77 2.78 8.58
N PRO A 155 -16.70 3.41 9.08
CA PRO A 155 -15.41 2.74 9.23
C PRO A 155 -15.54 1.46 10.06
N GLU A 156 -14.63 0.53 9.93
CA GLU A 156 -14.63 -0.71 10.71
C GLU A 156 -14.72 -0.41 12.22
N GLY A 157 -15.69 -1.04 12.88
CA GLY A 157 -15.94 -0.86 14.32
C GLY A 157 -16.61 0.45 14.73
N ALA A 158 -16.91 1.36 13.79
CA ALA A 158 -17.59 2.61 14.11
C ALA A 158 -19.07 2.40 14.40
N SER A 159 -19.56 2.98 15.50
CA SER A 159 -20.97 2.97 15.87
C SER A 159 -21.78 4.12 15.22
N ALA A 160 -21.11 5.16 14.74
CA ALA A 160 -21.73 6.30 14.09
C ALA A 160 -21.17 6.50 12.67
N PRO A 161 -21.99 6.97 11.72
CA PRO A 161 -21.53 7.28 10.38
C PRO A 161 -20.66 8.53 10.35
N VAL A 162 -19.76 8.57 9.37
CA VAL A 162 -19.01 9.76 9.00
C VAL A 162 -19.39 10.17 7.58
N SER A 163 -19.32 11.46 7.30
CA SER A 163 -19.49 11.98 5.93
C SER A 163 -18.20 11.99 5.13
N LYS A 164 -17.06 11.80 5.83
CA LYS A 164 -15.71 11.88 5.27
C LYS A 164 -14.81 10.84 5.92
N LEU A 165 -14.05 10.12 5.12
CA LEU A 165 -12.98 9.25 5.61
C LEU A 165 -11.65 10.02 5.57
N GLU A 166 -10.95 10.04 6.68
CA GLU A 166 -9.58 10.54 6.75
C GLU A 166 -8.62 9.36 6.66
N ILE A 167 -7.80 9.33 5.62
CA ILE A 167 -6.79 8.31 5.44
C ILE A 167 -5.44 8.89 5.81
N LYS A 168 -4.83 8.31 6.83
CA LYS A 168 -3.48 8.63 7.26
C LYS A 168 -2.52 7.65 6.61
N LEU A 169 -1.83 8.10 5.57
CA LEU A 169 -0.82 7.30 4.88
C LEU A 169 0.41 7.12 5.75
N GLN A 170 0.87 5.90 5.84
CA GLN A 170 2.07 5.51 6.58
C GLN A 170 3.14 5.04 5.62
N ARG A 171 4.40 5.40 5.87
CA ARG A 171 5.53 4.86 5.10
C ARG A 171 5.64 3.37 5.35
N VAL A 172 5.95 2.62 4.31
CA VAL A 172 6.15 1.16 4.42
C VAL A 172 7.52 0.77 5.00
N ILE A 173 8.33 1.75 5.32
CA ILE A 173 9.64 1.63 5.95
C ILE A 173 9.66 2.25 7.34
N ALA A 174 10.70 1.93 8.10
CA ALA A 174 11.05 2.55 9.38
C ALA A 174 12.32 3.38 9.25
N LYS A 175 12.63 4.17 10.27
CA LYS A 175 13.83 4.98 10.38
C LYS A 175 14.61 4.61 11.64
N LEU A 176 15.93 4.52 11.54
CA LEU A 176 16.86 4.32 12.65
C LEU A 176 17.85 5.47 12.68
N SER A 177 18.06 6.06 13.85
CA SER A 177 19.13 7.02 14.13
C SER A 177 19.97 6.51 15.27
N VAL A 178 21.28 6.43 15.07
CA VAL A 178 22.25 6.00 16.08
C VAL A 178 23.16 7.16 16.42
N LYS A 179 23.28 7.46 17.69
CA LYS A 179 24.19 8.47 18.20
C LYS A 179 25.12 7.84 19.23
N PHE A 180 26.40 8.09 19.11
CA PHE A 180 27.39 7.86 20.12
C PHE A 180 27.70 9.18 20.83
N ASP A 181 27.75 9.16 22.16
CA ASP A 181 28.09 10.29 23.01
C ASP A 181 28.58 9.71 24.34
N LEU A 182 29.81 9.16 24.31
CA LEU A 182 30.30 8.32 25.40
C LEU A 182 31.80 8.51 25.64
N SER A 183 32.20 8.23 26.91
CA SER A 183 33.61 7.94 27.21
C SER A 183 33.98 6.57 26.61
N THR A 184 35.15 6.47 25.96
CA THR A 184 35.66 5.19 25.44
C THR A 184 36.31 4.33 26.52
N GLU A 185 36.39 4.82 27.75
CA GLU A 185 36.87 4.03 28.90
C GLU A 185 35.84 2.98 29.33
N ILE A 186 36.30 1.75 29.54
CA ILE A 186 35.45 0.68 30.03
C ILE A 186 35.21 0.88 31.54
N CYS A 187 33.93 0.86 31.93
CA CYS A 187 33.50 0.94 33.32
C CYS A 187 32.88 -0.38 33.76
N GLU A 188 33.50 -1.15 34.61
CA GLU A 188 32.92 -2.35 35.22
C GLU A 188 32.23 -2.03 36.54
N ASN A 189 30.95 -2.38 36.65
CA ASN A 189 30.14 -2.10 37.85
C ASN A 189 30.18 -0.61 38.25
N GLY A 190 30.23 0.30 37.28
CA GLY A 190 30.32 1.74 37.51
C GLY A 190 31.71 2.25 37.91
N THR A 191 32.74 1.39 37.88
CA THR A 191 34.14 1.77 38.20
C THR A 191 34.96 1.81 36.92
N PRO A 192 35.65 2.93 36.59
CA PRO A 192 36.59 3.03 35.48
C PRO A 192 37.72 2.01 35.61
N THR A 193 38.03 1.32 34.52
CA THR A 193 39.08 0.28 34.50
C THR A 193 40.44 0.77 34.03
N GLY A 194 40.53 1.99 33.53
CA GLY A 194 41.73 2.52 32.84
C GLY A 194 41.97 1.90 31.47
N GLU A 195 41.04 1.11 30.97
CA GLU A 195 41.12 0.51 29.63
C GLU A 195 40.17 1.23 28.66
N PHE A 196 40.69 1.60 27.48
CA PHE A 196 39.97 2.34 26.46
C PHE A 196 39.74 1.47 25.22
N VAL A 197 38.57 1.61 24.61
CA VAL A 197 38.21 0.95 23.35
C VAL A 197 38.33 1.96 22.20
N ASN A 198 39.11 1.61 21.20
CA ASN A 198 39.10 2.33 19.93
C ASN A 198 37.93 1.76 19.06
N LEU A 199 36.88 2.52 18.89
CA LEU A 199 35.75 2.13 18.08
C LEU A 199 36.08 2.23 16.58
N GLU A 200 35.86 1.16 15.83
CA GLU A 200 36.27 1.00 14.42
C GLU A 200 35.09 1.03 13.46
N SER A 201 34.05 0.25 13.76
CA SER A 201 32.91 0.13 12.88
C SER A 201 31.60 -0.21 13.61
N MET A 202 30.51 0.17 12.99
CA MET A 202 29.16 -0.22 13.34
C MET A 202 28.58 -1.00 12.16
N GLU A 203 27.96 -2.13 12.43
CA GLU A 203 27.39 -2.99 11.40
C GLU A 203 25.91 -3.27 11.71
N LEU A 204 25.05 -3.12 10.72
CA LEU A 204 23.66 -3.53 10.80
C LEU A 204 23.50 -4.90 10.15
N LEU A 205 22.99 -5.85 10.93
CA LEU A 205 22.90 -7.27 10.58
C LEU A 205 21.44 -7.69 10.40
N ARG A 206 21.21 -8.68 9.55
CA ARG A 206 19.91 -9.31 9.33
C ARG A 206 18.86 -8.35 8.77
N ILE A 207 19.25 -7.54 7.80
CA ILE A 207 18.33 -6.72 7.03
C ILE A 207 17.63 -7.66 6.01
N PRO A 208 16.31 -7.82 6.02
CA PRO A 208 15.64 -8.71 5.07
C PRO A 208 15.79 -8.19 3.63
N LYS A 209 15.93 -9.11 2.67
CA LYS A 209 16.05 -8.76 1.23
C LYS A 209 14.78 -8.14 0.67
N TYR A 210 13.64 -8.52 1.21
CA TYR A 210 12.33 -8.08 0.75
C TYR A 210 11.47 -7.60 1.92
N SER A 211 10.62 -6.64 1.63
CA SER A 211 9.51 -6.21 2.46
C SER A 211 8.21 -6.28 1.66
N TYR A 212 7.07 -6.08 2.30
CA TYR A 212 5.78 -6.18 1.65
C TYR A 212 5.08 -4.82 1.61
N LEU A 213 4.33 -4.57 0.54
CA LEU A 213 3.52 -3.35 0.42
C LEU A 213 2.44 -3.33 1.50
N ALA A 214 1.62 -4.36 1.60
CA ALA A 214 0.76 -4.60 2.76
C ALA A 214 1.59 -5.15 3.92
N SER A 215 1.14 -4.94 5.17
CA SER A 215 1.88 -5.37 6.35
C SER A 215 2.31 -6.83 6.29
N CYS A 216 3.55 -7.05 6.68
CA CYS A 216 4.25 -8.32 6.54
C CYS A 216 3.63 -9.42 7.40
N LYS A 217 3.64 -10.65 6.85
CA LYS A 217 3.59 -11.89 7.62
C LYS A 217 4.98 -12.49 7.60
N TYR A 218 5.38 -13.08 8.75
CA TYR A 218 6.66 -13.78 8.94
C TYR A 218 7.11 -14.58 7.73
N ARG A 219 8.24 -14.21 7.10
CA ARG A 219 8.90 -14.99 6.06
C ARG A 219 10.42 -14.86 6.20
N ILE A 220 11.06 -15.95 6.57
CA ILE A 220 12.52 -16.07 6.64
C ILE A 220 13.10 -16.58 5.30
N GLU A 221 12.26 -17.13 4.44
CA GLU A 221 12.66 -17.93 3.26
C GLU A 221 13.45 -17.14 2.22
N GLU A 222 13.41 -15.80 2.29
CA GLU A 222 13.97 -14.93 1.26
C GLU A 222 15.38 -14.40 1.58
N GLY A 223 15.88 -14.72 2.77
CA GLY A 223 17.24 -14.39 3.21
C GLY A 223 17.45 -12.93 3.59
N PHE A 224 18.70 -12.61 3.91
CA PHE A 224 19.14 -11.28 4.34
C PHE A 224 20.09 -10.66 3.33
N LEU A 225 20.15 -9.33 3.31
CA LEU A 225 21.18 -8.56 2.63
C LEU A 225 22.52 -8.75 3.33
N ASP A 226 23.60 -8.39 2.64
CA ASP A 226 24.91 -8.25 3.25
C ASP A 226 24.87 -7.20 4.37
N ASN A 227 25.75 -7.36 5.37
CA ASN A 227 25.81 -6.44 6.49
C ASN A 227 26.11 -5.02 6.00
N ARG A 228 25.33 -4.07 6.47
CA ARG A 228 25.58 -2.65 6.19
C ARG A 228 26.60 -2.12 7.21
N VAL A 229 27.78 -1.75 6.74
CA VAL A 229 28.90 -1.32 7.55
C VAL A 229 29.05 0.19 7.50
N PHE A 230 29.24 0.80 8.67
CA PHE A 230 29.54 2.23 8.85
C PHE A 230 30.89 2.32 9.55
N SER A 231 31.84 3.10 8.96
CA SER A 231 33.10 3.42 9.64
C SER A 231 32.86 4.41 10.76
N LEU A 232 33.45 4.14 11.91
CA LEU A 232 33.47 5.02 13.08
C LEU A 232 34.78 5.80 13.19
N GLU A 233 35.71 5.60 12.25
CA GLU A 233 36.96 6.33 12.21
C GLU A 233 36.72 7.82 11.93
N ASN A 234 37.51 8.68 12.59
CA ASN A 234 37.53 10.16 12.41
C ASN A 234 36.39 10.97 13.07
N SER A 235 35.73 10.47 14.09
CA SER A 235 35.03 11.36 14.99
C SER A 235 36.03 12.21 15.80
N SER A 236 35.69 13.46 16.10
CA SER A 236 36.50 14.40 16.88
C SER A 236 36.80 13.80 18.26
N ALA A 237 37.92 13.08 18.39
CA ALA A 237 38.39 12.54 19.66
C ALA A 237 39.05 13.68 20.45
N GLU A 238 38.27 14.42 21.22
CA GLU A 238 38.80 14.98 22.45
C GLU A 238 39.19 13.77 23.31
N GLN A 239 40.39 13.75 23.89
CA GLN A 239 40.96 12.61 24.61
C GLN A 239 39.88 11.87 25.42
N ASN A 240 39.60 10.61 24.99
CA ASN A 240 38.70 9.66 25.66
C ASN A 240 37.19 9.94 25.55
N HIS A 241 36.73 10.89 24.80
CA HIS A 241 35.32 11.12 24.51
C HIS A 241 35.02 10.94 23.01
N PHE A 242 34.05 10.07 22.68
CA PHE A 242 33.71 9.72 21.33
C PHE A 242 32.30 10.23 21.00
N THR A 243 32.19 11.04 19.95
CA THR A 243 30.90 11.50 19.42
C THR A 243 30.78 11.14 17.95
N TRP A 244 29.65 10.56 17.59
CA TRP A 244 29.33 10.21 16.20
C TRP A 244 27.81 10.11 16.02
N SER A 245 27.33 10.33 14.80
CA SER A 245 25.92 10.17 14.44
C SER A 245 25.78 9.54 13.06
N SER A 246 24.90 8.55 12.94
CA SER A 246 24.65 7.86 11.68
C SER A 246 23.92 8.73 10.64
N GLY A 247 23.30 9.83 11.04
CA GLY A 247 22.18 10.37 10.28
C GLY A 247 20.98 9.39 10.29
N ASP A 248 20.13 9.51 9.31
CA ASP A 248 18.95 8.67 9.15
C ASP A 248 19.29 7.39 8.36
N ILE A 249 19.04 6.24 8.95
CA ILE A 249 19.16 4.92 8.33
C ILE A 249 17.75 4.39 8.12
N TYR A 250 17.37 4.11 6.89
CA TYR A 250 16.06 3.54 6.60
C TYR A 250 16.09 2.02 6.68
N LEU A 251 15.05 1.43 7.26
CA LEU A 251 14.88 0.01 7.51
C LEU A 251 13.59 -0.50 6.86
N PRO A 252 13.58 -1.70 6.27
CA PRO A 252 12.34 -2.34 5.85
C PRO A 252 11.52 -2.76 7.08
N GLU A 253 10.20 -2.86 6.93
CA GLU A 253 9.38 -3.55 7.92
C GLU A 253 9.83 -5.01 8.03
N TYR A 254 9.99 -5.50 9.26
CA TYR A 254 10.47 -6.84 9.52
C TYR A 254 9.85 -7.41 10.79
N LEU A 255 9.25 -8.59 10.67
CA LEU A 255 8.66 -9.34 11.77
C LEU A 255 9.42 -10.66 11.91
N PRO A 256 10.44 -10.78 12.77
CA PRO A 256 11.19 -12.00 12.95
C PRO A 256 10.32 -13.08 13.58
N MET A 257 10.41 -14.32 13.08
CA MET A 257 9.70 -15.46 13.69
C MET A 257 10.29 -15.91 15.01
N ASP A 258 11.57 -15.63 15.22
CA ASP A 258 12.33 -16.02 16.41
C ASP A 258 13.35 -14.91 16.72
N GLU A 259 13.70 -14.77 17.99
CA GLU A 259 14.69 -13.80 18.48
C GLU A 259 16.06 -13.96 17.80
N ILE A 260 16.43 -15.17 17.39
CA ILE A 260 17.70 -15.44 16.69
C ILE A 260 17.80 -14.71 15.35
N TYR A 261 16.65 -14.37 14.74
CA TYR A 261 16.56 -13.66 13.47
C TYR A 261 16.34 -12.15 13.63
N ARG A 262 16.25 -11.65 14.86
CA ARG A 262 16.10 -10.21 15.12
C ARG A 262 17.21 -9.39 14.46
N MET A 263 16.89 -8.20 14.03
CA MET A 263 17.87 -7.25 13.52
C MET A 263 18.80 -6.80 14.64
N VAL A 264 20.09 -6.71 14.37
CA VAL A 264 21.11 -6.41 15.38
C VAL A 264 22.07 -5.35 14.87
N LEU A 265 22.35 -4.39 15.72
CA LEU A 265 23.45 -3.46 15.56
C LEU A 265 24.68 -4.06 16.26
N ARG A 266 25.75 -4.30 15.52
CA ARG A 266 27.03 -4.81 16.03
C ARG A 266 28.09 -3.72 15.94
N ILE A 267 28.73 -3.42 17.06
CA ILE A 267 29.78 -2.41 17.17
C ILE A 267 31.09 -3.15 17.39
N LYS A 268 32.10 -2.83 16.57
CA LYS A 268 33.44 -3.37 16.69
C LYS A 268 34.40 -2.29 17.13
N GLY A 269 35.34 -2.67 18.00
CA GLY A 269 36.44 -1.83 18.38
C GLY A 269 37.62 -2.68 18.83
N THR A 270 38.73 -2.04 19.20
CA THR A 270 39.96 -2.71 19.67
C THR A 270 40.43 -2.08 20.95
N SER A 271 40.75 -2.92 21.92
CA SER A 271 41.42 -2.53 23.19
C SER A 271 42.59 -3.43 23.45
N ARG A 272 43.78 -2.86 23.70
CA ARG A 272 45.05 -3.58 23.92
C ARG A 272 45.34 -4.66 22.86
N GLY A 273 44.99 -4.40 21.59
CA GLY A 273 45.19 -5.36 20.52
C GLY A 273 44.16 -6.50 20.49
N ILE A 274 43.13 -6.48 21.34
CA ILE A 274 42.04 -7.47 21.39
C ILE A 274 40.80 -6.84 20.76
N THR A 275 40.19 -7.55 19.80
CA THR A 275 38.93 -7.12 19.22
C THR A 275 37.79 -7.22 20.24
N ARG A 276 37.05 -6.14 20.41
CA ARG A 276 35.84 -6.04 21.23
C ARG A 276 34.61 -5.97 20.32
N ILE A 277 33.59 -6.73 20.65
CA ILE A 277 32.33 -6.76 19.92
C ILE A 277 31.22 -6.49 20.94
N TYR A 278 30.35 -5.54 20.56
CA TYR A 278 29.14 -5.20 21.32
C TYR A 278 27.92 -5.36 20.40
N THR A 279 26.83 -5.86 20.94
CA THR A 279 25.61 -6.11 20.17
C THR A 279 24.39 -5.46 20.81
N LEU A 280 23.55 -4.86 19.99
CA LEU A 280 22.28 -4.24 20.40
C LEU A 280 21.18 -4.75 19.48
N PRO A 281 20.21 -5.50 19.98
CA PRO A 281 19.04 -5.84 19.18
C PRO A 281 18.20 -4.60 18.92
N ILE A 282 17.63 -4.50 17.72
CA ILE A 282 16.81 -3.37 17.29
C ILE A 282 15.38 -3.86 17.08
N GLY A 283 14.42 -3.10 17.58
CA GLY A 283 13.01 -3.40 17.39
C GLY A 283 12.10 -2.72 18.42
N ASP A 284 10.84 -3.02 18.37
CA ASP A 284 9.80 -2.42 19.22
C ASP A 284 10.05 -2.69 20.72
N ALA A 285 10.67 -3.84 21.06
CA ALA A 285 11.07 -4.18 22.43
C ALA A 285 12.13 -3.26 23.07
N MET A 286 12.78 -2.39 22.28
CA MET A 286 13.72 -1.40 22.81
C MET A 286 13.03 -0.34 23.69
N ASN A 287 11.75 -0.13 23.54
CA ASN A 287 11.00 0.83 24.34
C ASN A 287 10.44 0.16 25.59
N SER A 288 11.27 0.03 26.62
CA SER A 288 10.92 -0.62 27.89
C SER A 288 9.79 0.11 28.68
N ILE A 289 9.39 1.31 28.26
CA ILE A 289 8.33 2.09 28.91
C ILE A 289 6.94 1.63 28.48
N ASP A 290 6.79 1.16 27.24
CA ASP A 290 5.54 0.56 26.72
C ASP A 290 5.59 -0.99 26.80
N SER A 291 6.01 -1.53 27.89
CA SER A 291 6.46 -2.88 28.22
C SER A 291 5.48 -4.04 27.92
N HIS A 292 4.68 -3.96 26.90
CA HIS A 292 3.83 -5.05 26.43
C HIS A 292 4.34 -5.72 25.15
N SER A 293 5.32 -5.14 24.45
CA SER A 293 5.92 -5.79 23.29
C SER A 293 7.22 -6.48 23.70
N THR A 294 7.17 -7.79 23.79
CA THR A 294 8.37 -8.65 23.88
C THR A 294 8.95 -8.93 22.49
N GLU A 295 8.40 -8.31 21.46
CA GLU A 295 8.69 -8.62 20.06
C GLU A 295 9.73 -7.66 19.49
N TRP A 296 10.75 -8.23 18.86
CA TRP A 296 11.81 -7.48 18.16
C TRP A 296 11.42 -7.12 16.73
N ASN A 297 10.17 -6.67 16.54
CA ASN A 297 9.66 -6.25 15.26
C ASN A 297 10.23 -4.90 14.86
N ILE A 298 10.57 -4.75 13.58
CA ILE A 298 10.74 -3.43 12.95
C ILE A 298 9.40 -3.06 12.31
N THR A 299 8.66 -2.19 12.98
CA THR A 299 7.34 -1.78 12.51
C THR A 299 7.47 -0.57 11.59
N ARG A 300 6.77 -0.62 10.45
CA ARG A 300 6.70 0.50 9.50
C ARG A 300 6.26 1.81 10.14
N ASN A 301 6.65 2.92 9.56
CA ASN A 301 6.31 4.28 10.00
C ASN A 301 6.73 4.58 11.45
N ARG A 302 7.77 3.89 11.97
CA ARG A 302 8.38 4.17 13.28
C ARG A 302 9.79 4.72 13.12
N HIS A 303 10.18 5.51 14.11
CA HIS A 303 11.53 6.04 14.28
C HIS A 303 12.16 5.44 15.53
N TYR A 304 13.20 4.64 15.32
CA TYR A 304 14.04 4.03 16.35
C TYR A 304 15.24 4.93 16.60
N SER A 305 15.41 5.42 17.81
CA SER A 305 16.53 6.29 18.19
C SER A 305 17.36 5.62 19.27
N LEU A 306 18.65 5.48 19.01
CA LEU A 306 19.63 4.91 19.91
C LEU A 306 20.66 5.96 20.29
N ASN A 307 20.86 6.16 21.58
CA ASN A 307 21.95 6.98 22.10
C ASN A 307 22.84 6.14 23.02
N ILE A 308 24.02 5.81 22.55
CA ILE A 308 25.00 4.98 23.24
C ILE A 308 25.80 5.88 24.17
N LYS A 309 25.77 5.61 25.48
CA LYS A 309 26.23 6.49 26.56
C LYS A 309 27.51 6.05 27.23
N ALA A 310 27.71 4.74 27.38
CA ALA A 310 28.90 4.23 28.04
C ALA A 310 29.18 2.77 27.65
N ILE A 311 30.43 2.34 27.83
CA ILE A 311 30.89 0.96 27.74
C ILE A 311 30.95 0.42 29.15
N THR A 312 30.09 -0.57 29.51
CA THR A 312 29.88 -1.02 30.86
C THR A 312 30.61 -2.33 31.17
N GLY A 313 31.42 -2.83 30.24
CA GLY A 313 32.20 -4.05 30.41
C GLY A 313 32.80 -4.56 29.11
N TYR A 314 33.20 -5.84 29.12
CA TYR A 314 33.91 -6.51 28.02
C TYR A 314 33.02 -7.42 27.17
N GLY A 315 31.81 -7.73 27.64
CA GLY A 315 30.88 -8.65 26.98
C GLY A 315 30.10 -7.99 25.86
N GLU A 316 29.45 -8.82 25.07
CA GLU A 316 28.67 -8.35 23.90
C GLU A 316 27.52 -7.39 24.25
N GLU A 317 26.91 -7.55 25.42
CA GLU A 317 25.78 -6.72 25.89
C GLU A 317 26.22 -5.59 26.84
N SER A 318 27.51 -5.25 26.84
CA SER A 318 28.11 -4.30 27.80
C SER A 318 28.06 -2.86 27.29
N LEU A 319 26.89 -2.38 26.93
CA LEU A 319 26.66 -0.98 26.55
C LEU A 319 25.50 -0.38 27.33
N GLU A 320 25.68 0.84 27.83
CA GLU A 320 24.60 1.65 28.34
C GLU A 320 23.98 2.42 27.16
N VAL A 321 22.67 2.21 26.89
CA VAL A 321 21.95 2.79 25.78
C VAL A 321 20.67 3.45 26.26
N LYS A 322 20.41 4.68 25.81
CA LYS A 322 19.08 5.29 25.85
C LYS A 322 18.42 5.06 24.51
N SER A 323 17.32 4.32 24.50
CA SER A 323 16.53 4.05 23.32
C SER A 323 15.18 4.77 23.38
N ASN A 324 14.65 5.11 22.23
CA ASN A 324 13.30 5.64 22.08
C ASN A 324 12.70 5.13 20.77
N VAL A 325 11.43 4.71 20.81
CA VAL A 325 10.65 4.33 19.65
C VAL A 325 9.46 5.25 19.57
N SER A 326 9.38 6.03 18.53
CA SER A 326 8.31 7.01 18.31
C SER A 326 7.63 6.79 16.96
N GLY A 327 6.40 7.30 16.80
CA GLY A 327 5.75 7.36 15.49
C GLY A 327 6.49 8.32 14.56
N TRP A 328 6.60 7.96 13.30
CA TRP A 328 7.02 8.87 12.25
C TRP A 328 5.80 9.63 11.72
N SER A 329 5.97 10.86 11.22
CA SER A 329 4.85 11.69 10.74
C SER A 329 4.02 10.99 9.65
N GLU A 330 2.71 11.17 9.67
CA GLU A 330 1.77 10.61 8.71
C GLU A 330 1.33 11.65 7.68
N VAL A 331 0.99 11.21 6.47
CA VAL A 331 0.41 12.05 5.42
C VAL A 331 -1.11 11.86 5.41
N ASN A 332 -1.87 12.93 5.65
CA ASN A 332 -3.32 12.87 5.65
C ASN A 332 -3.89 13.00 4.23
N VAL A 333 -4.68 12.03 3.82
CA VAL A 333 -5.45 12.05 2.58
C VAL A 333 -6.93 12.01 2.92
N PRO A 334 -7.68 13.11 2.80
CA PRO A 334 -9.10 13.11 3.02
C PRO A 334 -9.85 12.43 1.86
N ILE A 335 -10.82 11.60 2.19
CA ILE A 335 -11.77 11.03 1.25
C ILE A 335 -13.15 11.56 1.57
N GLU A 336 -13.74 12.30 0.63
CA GLU A 336 -15.08 12.85 0.77
C GLU A 336 -16.03 12.24 -0.26
N ILE A 337 -17.28 12.02 0.14
CA ILE A 337 -18.38 11.74 -0.77
C ILE A 337 -19.07 13.06 -1.07
N THR A 338 -18.74 13.68 -2.19
CA THR A 338 -19.11 15.06 -2.48
C THR A 338 -20.47 15.24 -3.15
N GLY A 339 -21.08 16.43 -2.88
CA GLY A 339 -22.20 16.95 -3.67
C GLY A 339 -21.78 17.88 -4.79
N ALA A 340 -20.48 18.13 -4.99
CA ALA A 340 -19.96 18.95 -6.09
C ALA A 340 -20.21 18.32 -7.47
N SER A 341 -20.09 19.08 -8.54
CA SER A 341 -20.18 18.54 -9.90
C SER A 341 -19.03 17.59 -10.15
N PHE A 342 -19.32 16.36 -10.45
CA PHE A 342 -18.33 15.32 -10.69
C PHE A 342 -18.71 14.42 -11.87
N LEU A 343 -17.70 13.84 -12.50
CA LEU A 343 -17.80 12.71 -13.40
C LEU A 343 -16.86 11.60 -12.92
N ALA A 344 -17.42 10.54 -12.39
CA ALA A 344 -16.67 9.36 -11.98
C ALA A 344 -16.68 8.33 -13.10
N VAL A 345 -15.54 7.70 -13.34
CA VAL A 345 -15.42 6.56 -14.27
C VAL A 345 -14.70 5.40 -13.55
N ASN A 346 -15.09 4.17 -13.86
CA ASN A 346 -14.47 3.01 -13.21
C ASN A 346 -13.06 2.69 -13.74
N LYS A 347 -12.68 3.25 -14.90
CA LYS A 347 -11.34 3.17 -15.49
C LYS A 347 -11.12 4.30 -16.49
N LYS A 348 -9.91 4.86 -16.51
CA LYS A 348 -9.53 5.94 -17.44
C LYS A 348 -9.14 5.41 -18.82
N THR A 349 -8.69 4.18 -18.92
CA THR A 349 -8.27 3.51 -20.15
C THR A 349 -9.05 2.23 -20.36
N VAL A 350 -9.40 1.95 -21.61
CA VAL A 350 -10.03 0.69 -22.01
C VAL A 350 -9.35 0.11 -23.23
N GLU A 351 -8.96 -1.15 -23.13
CA GLU A 351 -8.40 -1.87 -24.27
C GLU A 351 -9.51 -2.50 -25.10
N VAL A 352 -9.57 -2.12 -26.37
CA VAL A 352 -10.60 -2.59 -27.30
C VAL A 352 -10.00 -3.69 -28.19
N LYS A 353 -10.19 -4.95 -27.80
CA LYS A 353 -9.63 -6.12 -28.49
C LYS A 353 -10.59 -6.77 -29.50
N SER A 354 -11.90 -6.62 -29.29
CA SER A 354 -12.90 -7.42 -30.01
C SER A 354 -13.64 -6.63 -31.07
N LEU A 355 -13.94 -7.31 -32.22
CA LEU A 355 -14.85 -6.86 -33.24
C LEU A 355 -16.32 -7.17 -32.90
N ARG A 356 -16.55 -8.14 -32.01
CA ARG A 356 -17.90 -8.63 -31.69
C ARG A 356 -18.40 -8.12 -30.35
N PHE A 357 -17.50 -8.00 -29.35
CA PHE A 357 -17.89 -7.66 -28.00
C PHE A 357 -17.43 -6.26 -27.64
N TYR A 358 -18.26 -5.54 -26.89
CA TYR A 358 -17.93 -4.23 -26.37
C TYR A 358 -17.08 -4.35 -25.10
N SER A 359 -16.05 -3.51 -25.00
CA SER A 359 -15.33 -3.24 -23.75
C SER A 359 -15.97 -2.01 -23.12
N TYR A 360 -16.43 -2.11 -21.88
CA TYR A 360 -17.22 -1.06 -21.24
C TYR A 360 -16.41 -0.23 -20.24
N VAL A 361 -16.73 1.07 -20.20
CA VAL A 361 -16.39 1.99 -19.12
C VAL A 361 -17.70 2.41 -18.47
N ARG A 362 -17.83 2.22 -17.16
CA ARG A 362 -18.97 2.75 -16.41
C ARG A 362 -18.68 4.17 -15.96
N PHE A 363 -19.73 4.99 -15.92
CA PHE A 363 -19.67 6.35 -15.42
C PHE A 363 -20.83 6.65 -14.48
N ALA A 364 -20.59 7.58 -13.53
CA ALA A 364 -21.61 8.20 -12.71
C ALA A 364 -21.29 9.69 -12.54
N CYS A 365 -22.31 10.52 -12.52
CA CYS A 365 -22.18 11.96 -12.39
C CYS A 365 -23.41 12.56 -11.70
N ASN A 366 -23.30 13.78 -11.23
CA ASN A 366 -24.43 14.49 -10.65
C ASN A 366 -25.17 15.40 -11.64
N ALA A 367 -24.67 15.48 -12.88
CA ALA A 367 -25.33 16.19 -14.01
C ALA A 367 -25.49 15.23 -15.20
N PRO A 368 -26.46 15.45 -16.11
CA PRO A 368 -26.59 14.66 -17.33
C PRO A 368 -25.31 14.70 -18.17
N VAL A 369 -24.88 13.54 -18.67
CA VAL A 369 -23.65 13.39 -19.47
C VAL A 369 -24.00 13.11 -20.91
N GLU A 370 -23.34 13.79 -21.83
CA GLU A 370 -23.30 13.47 -23.23
C GLU A 370 -21.90 12.95 -23.58
N VAL A 371 -21.83 11.76 -24.17
CA VAL A 371 -20.56 11.15 -24.56
C VAL A 371 -20.43 11.26 -26.08
N LYS A 372 -19.31 11.82 -26.53
CA LYS A 372 -18.99 11.96 -27.97
C LYS A 372 -17.61 11.33 -28.25
N LEU A 373 -17.50 10.71 -29.41
CA LEU A 373 -16.19 10.37 -29.96
C LEU A 373 -15.59 11.62 -30.62
N PRO A 374 -14.25 11.83 -30.44
CA PRO A 374 -13.55 12.86 -31.23
C PRO A 374 -13.74 12.61 -32.74
N ASP A 375 -13.87 13.68 -33.52
CA ASP A 375 -14.12 13.61 -35.00
C ASP A 375 -13.02 12.80 -35.71
N GLU A 376 -11.79 12.88 -35.25
CA GLU A 376 -10.63 12.13 -35.76
C GLU A 376 -10.79 10.60 -35.63
N VAL A 377 -11.54 10.12 -34.64
CA VAL A 377 -11.78 8.69 -34.38
C VAL A 377 -12.97 8.19 -35.22
N THR A 378 -13.91 9.07 -35.60
CA THR A 378 -15.08 8.76 -36.43
C THR A 378 -14.75 8.64 -37.91
N ILE A 379 -13.73 9.34 -38.38
CA ILE A 379 -13.37 9.43 -39.83
C ILE A 379 -12.91 8.08 -40.43
N GLY A 380 -12.58 7.09 -39.62
CA GLY A 380 -12.05 5.80 -40.11
C GLY A 380 -12.97 4.59 -39.90
N ASN A 381 -14.15 4.72 -39.33
CA ASN A 381 -14.98 3.56 -38.89
C ASN A 381 -14.20 2.54 -38.02
N GLN A 382 -13.11 3.00 -37.37
CA GLN A 382 -12.21 2.12 -36.67
C GLN A 382 -12.72 1.73 -35.27
N LEU A 383 -13.60 2.56 -34.72
CA LEU A 383 -14.19 2.36 -33.41
C LEU A 383 -15.71 2.55 -33.46
N GLN A 384 -16.43 1.61 -32.91
CA GLN A 384 -17.87 1.75 -32.68
C GLN A 384 -18.10 1.96 -31.17
N MET A 385 -18.96 2.94 -30.88
CA MET A 385 -19.35 3.29 -29.52
C MET A 385 -20.84 3.00 -29.32
N THR A 386 -21.19 2.54 -28.14
CA THR A 386 -22.57 2.48 -27.65
C THR A 386 -22.66 3.13 -26.29
N ILE A 387 -23.77 3.74 -25.97
CA ILE A 387 -24.03 4.34 -24.67
C ILE A 387 -25.30 3.73 -24.11
N GLU A 388 -25.26 3.24 -22.91
CA GLU A 388 -26.40 2.72 -22.19
C GLU A 388 -26.50 3.48 -20.87
N TYR A 389 -27.57 4.25 -20.71
CA TYR A 389 -27.87 4.97 -19.47
C TYR A 389 -28.67 4.08 -18.54
N ASP A 390 -28.38 4.15 -17.24
CA ASP A 390 -29.11 3.36 -16.23
C ASP A 390 -30.55 3.88 -16.05
N ASP A 391 -30.75 5.20 -16.28
CA ASP A 391 -32.07 5.83 -16.17
C ASP A 391 -32.22 7.04 -17.11
N ALA A 392 -33.42 7.62 -17.12
CA ALA A 392 -33.75 8.79 -17.93
C ALA A 392 -33.01 10.07 -17.52
N THR A 393 -32.40 10.12 -16.33
CA THR A 393 -31.64 11.30 -15.88
C THR A 393 -30.30 11.43 -16.57
N LYS A 394 -29.80 10.36 -17.23
CA LYS A 394 -28.50 10.28 -17.90
C LYS A 394 -27.31 10.61 -17.00
N LYS A 395 -27.45 10.36 -15.69
CA LYS A 395 -26.42 10.65 -14.71
C LYS A 395 -25.51 9.46 -14.44
N SER A 396 -25.92 8.28 -14.83
CA SER A 396 -25.11 7.07 -14.75
C SER A 396 -25.35 6.16 -15.94
N GLY A 397 -24.39 5.28 -16.20
CA GLY A 397 -24.48 4.35 -17.30
C GLY A 397 -23.15 3.73 -17.67
N ARG A 398 -23.11 3.14 -18.86
CA ARG A 398 -21.90 2.57 -19.44
C ARG A 398 -21.70 2.99 -20.88
N VAL A 399 -20.46 3.20 -21.24
CA VAL A 399 -20.03 3.44 -22.62
C VAL A 399 -19.26 2.22 -23.09
N GLY A 400 -19.73 1.61 -24.16
CA GLY A 400 -19.10 0.44 -24.76
C GLY A 400 -18.33 0.83 -26.02
N PHE A 401 -17.17 0.23 -26.19
CA PHE A 401 -16.32 0.41 -27.36
C PHE A 401 -15.98 -0.95 -27.96
N ARG A 402 -16.06 -1.06 -29.28
CA ARG A 402 -15.58 -2.21 -30.06
C ARG A 402 -14.89 -1.74 -31.35
N ARG A 403 -14.05 -2.60 -31.92
CA ARG A 403 -13.45 -2.31 -33.21
C ARG A 403 -14.53 -2.22 -34.29
N GLY A 404 -14.42 -1.27 -35.20
CA GLY A 404 -15.29 -1.13 -36.35
C GLY A 404 -14.88 -2.08 -37.45
N ASN A 405 -14.12 -1.67 -38.44
CA ASN A 405 -13.68 -2.47 -39.58
C ASN A 405 -12.18 -2.82 -39.56
N TRP A 406 -11.81 -3.79 -40.37
CA TRP A 406 -10.58 -4.57 -40.49
C TRP A 406 -9.25 -3.80 -40.70
N ASN A 407 -8.92 -2.72 -40.02
CA ASN A 407 -7.59 -2.18 -40.13
C ASN A 407 -6.89 -2.07 -38.76
N THR A 408 -5.69 -2.64 -38.72
CA THR A 408 -4.80 -2.77 -37.60
C THR A 408 -4.39 -1.40 -36.99
N GLY A 409 -4.93 -1.06 -35.82
CA GLY A 409 -4.49 0.07 -35.04
C GLY A 409 -4.89 -0.09 -33.58
N ASN A 410 -3.95 0.08 -32.65
CA ASN A 410 -4.24 0.22 -31.23
C ASN A 410 -4.80 1.63 -30.99
N CYS A 411 -6.03 1.73 -30.49
CA CYS A 411 -6.63 3.00 -30.13
C CYS A 411 -6.62 3.15 -28.61
N LEU A 412 -5.86 4.10 -28.09
CA LEU A 412 -5.90 4.54 -26.70
C LEU A 412 -6.84 5.74 -26.62
N LEU A 413 -7.91 5.63 -25.85
CA LEU A 413 -8.83 6.72 -25.56
C LEU A 413 -8.47 7.34 -24.22
N TYR A 414 -8.14 8.60 -24.19
CA TYR A 414 -7.96 9.38 -22.99
C TYR A 414 -9.22 10.20 -22.73
N THR A 415 -9.81 10.04 -21.55
CA THR A 415 -10.85 10.95 -21.08
C THR A 415 -10.19 12.02 -20.22
N SER A 416 -10.05 13.23 -20.74
CA SER A 416 -9.69 14.38 -19.93
C SER A 416 -10.96 15.09 -19.49
N PRO A 417 -11.22 15.30 -18.20
CA PRO A 417 -12.25 16.21 -17.77
C PRO A 417 -11.79 17.64 -18.11
N SER A 418 -12.53 18.32 -18.99
CA SER A 418 -12.31 19.75 -19.22
C SER A 418 -12.92 20.53 -18.06
N PRO A 419 -12.16 21.35 -17.32
CA PRO A 419 -12.72 22.25 -16.35
C PRO A 419 -13.45 23.39 -17.08
N ARG A 420 -14.70 23.62 -16.75
CA ARG A 420 -15.40 24.90 -16.95
C ARG A 420 -15.92 25.38 -15.61
#